data_f756d8c64fc26ba1ac7c4bfdddd28fa2
#
_entry.id   f756d8c64fc26ba1ac7c4bfdddd28fa2
#
_cell.length_a   1.000
_cell.length_b   1.000
_cell.length_c   1.000
_cell.angle_alpha   90.00
_cell.angle_beta   90.00
_cell.angle_gamma   90.00
#
_symmetry.space_group_name_H-M   'P 1'
#
loop_
_entity.id
_entity.type
_entity.pdbx_description
1 polymer ?
#
loop_
_entity_poly.entity_id
_entity_poly.type
_entity_poly.pdbx_seq_one_letter_code
_entity_poly.pdbx_strand_id
1 'polypeptide(L)'
;MTSATVATPASPDRTTIETRVSWNVCLTALGIAAVSFAAPAITVVGLKSIAADLGGERSVPALAYSLAWLGASFGGVAMGHAAERFGVRQTVIFGSLMIAAGLVLAQSGSATGLLVGYGVFIGLLGNAAMNAPLYTYVSRWFDRRRGTALALLGSGSSVSAAVWAPIFAAAEAEFGWRATMLSFAAIEVALIVPAAALLLRPPPQQPAGAVDETGPRPAAPVLGLRPRTALAMLAAAGFCCCVPMAMPQGHLVALCSDAGISNSVGAAMLSMLLGLAFLSRQAWGVVADRMGGLRTILAGSVCQCVAMVGFLLTQSEAGLFAVSAAFGLGFSGIIPAYVLSVRDLFPASEASWRVPTVLMFSGSGMAFGGWLAGAIYDYAGFYAIAFAVGIVFNLAHLALIGVLVWRQRWRSQRVV
;
A
#
# COMPACT_ATOMS: atom_id res chain seq x y z
N MET A 1 63.48 -19.31 -15.04
CA MET A 1 62.28 -18.71 -15.65
C MET A 1 61.30 -18.45 -14.54
N THR A 2 61.33 -17.24 -14.00
CA THR A 2 60.51 -16.79 -12.86
C THR A 2 59.21 -16.20 -13.40
N SER A 3 58.11 -16.89 -13.13
CA SER A 3 56.76 -16.40 -13.49
C SER A 3 56.37 -15.27 -12.54
N ALA A 4 56.30 -14.06 -13.09
CA ALA A 4 55.77 -12.90 -12.36
C ALA A 4 54.25 -12.96 -12.35
N THR A 5 53.67 -13.15 -11.17
CA THR A 5 52.24 -13.06 -10.92
C THR A 5 51.81 -11.58 -11.02
N VAL A 6 51.13 -11.26 -12.11
CA VAL A 6 50.50 -9.91 -12.27
C VAL A 6 49.38 -9.79 -11.26
N ALA A 7 49.58 -8.99 -10.22
CA ALA A 7 48.56 -8.61 -9.29
C ALA A 7 47.50 -7.77 -10.02
N THR A 8 46.28 -8.29 -10.11
CA THR A 8 45.08 -7.55 -10.58
C THR A 8 44.90 -6.34 -9.69
N PRO A 9 44.81 -5.10 -10.21
CA PRO A 9 44.57 -3.94 -9.37
C PRO A 9 43.21 -4.08 -8.71
N ALA A 10 43.16 -3.93 -7.36
CA ALA A 10 41.96 -3.86 -6.59
C ALA A 10 41.03 -2.78 -7.16
N SER A 11 39.81 -3.15 -7.48
CA SER A 11 38.82 -2.18 -7.96
C SER A 11 38.70 -1.02 -6.95
N PRO A 12 38.71 0.23 -7.41
CA PRO A 12 38.60 1.38 -6.51
C PRO A 12 37.34 1.21 -5.67
N ASP A 13 37.51 1.36 -4.37
CA ASP A 13 36.44 1.30 -3.36
C ASP A 13 35.37 2.34 -3.78
N ARG A 14 34.25 1.84 -4.33
CA ARG A 14 33.16 2.72 -4.75
C ARG A 14 32.61 3.36 -3.48
N THR A 15 32.97 4.62 -3.28
CA THR A 15 32.43 5.43 -2.19
C THR A 15 30.91 5.40 -2.29
N THR A 16 30.24 4.84 -1.28
CA THR A 16 28.77 4.79 -1.23
C THR A 16 28.19 6.20 -1.22
N ILE A 17 27.10 6.40 -1.95
CA ILE A 17 26.34 7.65 -1.90
C ILE A 17 25.50 7.76 -0.62
N GLU A 18 25.39 6.65 0.14
CA GLU A 18 24.60 6.57 1.34
C GLU A 18 25.30 7.30 2.49
N THR A 19 24.65 8.32 3.00
CA THR A 19 25.11 9.15 4.11
C THR A 19 24.02 9.27 5.19
N ARG A 20 24.34 9.89 6.32
CA ARG A 20 23.31 10.27 7.31
C ARG A 20 22.25 11.19 6.69
N VAL A 21 22.62 12.00 5.71
CA VAL A 21 21.66 12.86 4.97
C VAL A 21 20.66 12.01 4.19
N SER A 22 21.10 10.92 3.55
CA SER A 22 20.22 10.00 2.81
C SER A 22 19.13 9.39 3.72
N TRP A 23 19.52 8.97 4.93
CA TRP A 23 18.57 8.46 5.92
C TRP A 23 17.63 9.53 6.45
N ASN A 24 18.12 10.76 6.70
CA ASN A 24 17.25 11.88 7.09
C ASN A 24 16.21 12.20 5.99
N VAL A 25 16.62 12.17 4.73
CA VAL A 25 15.72 12.33 3.58
C VAL A 25 14.68 11.21 3.53
N CYS A 26 15.08 9.96 3.76
CA CYS A 26 14.16 8.82 3.80
C CYS A 26 13.16 8.95 4.94
N LEU A 27 13.60 9.33 6.14
CA LEU A 27 12.72 9.55 7.29
C LEU A 27 11.78 10.75 7.08
N THR A 28 12.26 11.81 6.43
CA THR A 28 11.40 12.95 6.04
C THR A 28 10.31 12.48 5.06
N ALA A 29 10.69 11.70 4.03
CA ALA A 29 9.73 11.15 3.07
C ALA A 29 8.72 10.20 3.74
N LEU A 30 9.17 9.39 4.70
CA LEU A 30 8.28 8.56 5.53
C LEU A 30 7.31 9.42 6.35
N GLY A 31 7.80 10.49 6.99
CA GLY A 31 6.96 11.43 7.74
C GLY A 31 5.90 12.10 6.86
N ILE A 32 6.29 12.56 5.66
CA ILE A 32 5.38 13.10 4.66
C ILE A 32 4.31 12.05 4.29
N ALA A 33 4.72 10.83 3.96
CA ALA A 33 3.79 9.75 3.64
C ALA A 33 2.87 9.40 4.83
N ALA A 34 3.40 9.36 6.05
CA ALA A 34 2.64 9.05 7.27
C ALA A 34 1.57 10.11 7.61
N VAL A 35 1.72 11.35 7.18
CA VAL A 35 0.68 12.37 7.30
C VAL A 35 -0.26 12.31 6.10
N SER A 36 0.26 12.36 4.88
CA SER A 36 -0.57 12.52 3.67
C SER A 36 -1.47 11.31 3.36
N PHE A 37 -1.08 10.10 3.76
CA PHE A 37 -1.95 8.92 3.63
C PHE A 37 -3.00 8.79 4.73
N ALA A 38 -3.13 9.76 5.65
CA ALA A 38 -4.10 9.71 6.73
C ALA A 38 -5.53 10.11 6.30
N ALA A 39 -5.67 10.97 5.30
CA ALA A 39 -6.98 11.47 4.88
C ALA A 39 -8.03 10.35 4.63
N PRO A 40 -7.72 9.21 3.97
CA PRO A 40 -8.66 8.11 3.84
C PRO A 40 -9.10 7.47 5.16
N ALA A 41 -8.30 7.55 6.23
CA ALA A 41 -8.67 6.97 7.53
C ALA A 41 -9.83 7.73 8.21
N ILE A 42 -10.08 9.00 7.86
CA ILE A 42 -11.23 9.76 8.37
C ILE A 42 -12.54 9.09 7.93
N THR A 43 -12.66 8.66 6.66
CA THR A 43 -13.86 7.95 6.19
C THR A 43 -14.00 6.55 6.77
N VAL A 44 -12.91 5.92 7.19
CA VAL A 44 -12.95 4.60 7.85
C VAL A 44 -13.45 4.72 9.28
N VAL A 45 -12.94 5.70 10.02
CA VAL A 45 -13.32 5.95 11.41
C VAL A 45 -14.75 6.49 11.48
N GLY A 46 -15.07 7.50 10.67
CA GLY A 46 -16.37 8.15 10.60
C GLY A 46 -17.37 7.48 9.66
N LEU A 47 -17.17 6.23 9.25
CA LEU A 47 -17.99 5.57 8.24
C LEU A 47 -19.49 5.63 8.57
N LYS A 48 -19.86 5.37 9.84
CA LYS A 48 -21.27 5.38 10.27
C LYS A 48 -21.84 6.80 10.35
N SER A 49 -21.09 7.75 10.89
CA SER A 49 -21.52 9.15 11.03
C SER A 49 -21.67 9.83 9.68
N ILE A 50 -20.73 9.58 8.76
CA ILE A 50 -20.79 10.09 7.38
C ILE A 50 -21.96 9.45 6.63
N ALA A 51 -22.15 8.13 6.74
CA ALA A 51 -23.27 7.44 6.11
C ALA A 51 -24.62 7.98 6.60
N ALA A 52 -24.78 8.13 7.92
CA ALA A 52 -26.02 8.67 8.52
C ALA A 52 -26.37 10.06 7.97
N ASP A 53 -25.38 10.93 7.78
CA ASP A 53 -25.58 12.29 7.26
C ASP A 53 -25.83 12.33 5.73
N LEU A 54 -25.44 11.28 5.00
CA LEU A 54 -25.50 11.24 3.52
C LEU A 54 -26.56 10.26 2.98
N GLY A 55 -27.55 9.87 3.79
CA GLY A 55 -28.66 9.02 3.35
C GLY A 55 -28.68 7.62 3.93
N GLY A 56 -27.74 7.28 4.80
CA GLY A 56 -27.72 6.03 5.57
C GLY A 56 -26.91 4.88 4.93
N GLU A 57 -26.51 4.99 3.66
CA GLU A 57 -25.78 3.94 2.96
C GLU A 57 -24.29 3.97 3.28
N ARG A 58 -23.72 2.85 3.75
CA ARG A 58 -22.29 2.68 4.04
C ARG A 58 -21.44 2.56 2.78
N SER A 59 -22.02 2.18 1.67
CA SER A 59 -21.36 2.09 0.37
C SER A 59 -20.82 3.44 -0.10
N VAL A 60 -21.45 4.57 0.25
CA VAL A 60 -21.01 5.91 -0.15
C VAL A 60 -19.66 6.29 0.46
N PRO A 61 -19.47 6.30 1.82
CA PRO A 61 -18.14 6.57 2.39
C PRO A 61 -17.12 5.46 2.09
N ALA A 62 -17.55 4.21 1.96
CA ALA A 62 -16.68 3.12 1.52
C ALA A 62 -16.20 3.31 0.07
N LEU A 63 -17.06 3.81 -0.82
CA LEU A 63 -16.67 4.16 -2.19
C LEU A 63 -15.68 5.33 -2.20
N ALA A 64 -15.86 6.34 -1.35
CA ALA A 64 -14.91 7.45 -1.23
C ALA A 64 -13.51 6.94 -0.85
N TYR A 65 -13.40 6.09 0.19
CA TYR A 65 -12.15 5.41 0.55
C TYR A 65 -11.57 4.63 -0.63
N SER A 66 -12.39 3.88 -1.33
CA SER A 66 -11.98 3.06 -2.48
C SER A 66 -11.48 3.90 -3.65
N LEU A 67 -12.15 5.02 -3.94
CA LEU A 67 -11.74 5.94 -5.00
C LEU A 67 -10.42 6.64 -4.68
N ALA A 68 -10.11 6.90 -3.41
CA ALA A 68 -8.79 7.42 -3.03
C ALA A 68 -7.67 6.44 -3.39
N TRP A 69 -7.84 5.14 -3.12
CA TRP A 69 -6.88 4.10 -3.51
C TRP A 69 -6.77 3.93 -5.03
N LEU A 70 -7.90 3.91 -5.71
CA LEU A 70 -7.95 3.80 -7.17
C LEU A 70 -7.27 5.00 -7.84
N GLY A 71 -7.64 6.21 -7.39
CA GLY A 71 -7.05 7.45 -7.88
C GLY A 71 -5.53 7.49 -7.69
N ALA A 72 -5.03 7.12 -6.50
CA ALA A 72 -3.61 7.06 -6.22
C ALA A 72 -2.87 6.08 -7.14
N SER A 73 -3.50 4.94 -7.47
CA SER A 73 -2.93 3.93 -8.36
C SER A 73 -2.79 4.43 -9.80
N PHE A 74 -3.82 5.08 -10.33
CA PHE A 74 -3.80 5.62 -11.71
C PHE A 74 -3.03 6.93 -11.83
N GLY A 75 -3.13 7.83 -10.85
CA GLY A 75 -2.46 9.12 -10.87
C GLY A 75 -0.96 9.04 -10.75
N GLY A 76 -0.42 7.94 -10.21
CA GLY A 76 1.01 7.78 -9.94
C GLY A 76 1.90 7.97 -11.16
N VAL A 77 1.47 7.54 -12.35
CA VAL A 77 2.23 7.72 -13.60
C VAL A 77 2.30 9.21 -13.98
N ALA A 78 1.18 9.91 -13.96
CA ALA A 78 1.12 11.33 -14.28
C ALA A 78 1.93 12.17 -13.27
N MET A 79 1.81 11.86 -11.98
CA MET A 79 2.55 12.56 -10.92
C MET A 79 4.05 12.21 -10.94
N GLY A 80 4.43 11.02 -11.38
CA GLY A 80 5.82 10.67 -11.65
C GLY A 80 6.45 11.58 -12.71
N HIS A 81 5.79 11.76 -13.86
CA HIS A 81 6.22 12.69 -14.90
C HIS A 81 6.23 14.16 -14.42
N ALA A 82 5.25 14.56 -13.62
CA ALA A 82 5.23 15.89 -13.02
C ALA A 82 6.46 16.10 -12.11
N ALA A 83 6.83 15.10 -11.31
CA ALA A 83 8.02 15.16 -10.46
C ALA A 83 9.34 15.22 -11.22
N GLU A 84 9.41 14.58 -12.39
CA GLU A 84 10.59 14.69 -13.28
C GLU A 84 10.70 16.10 -13.89
N ARG A 85 9.57 16.71 -14.26
CA ARG A 85 9.54 18.01 -14.92
C ARG A 85 9.66 19.19 -13.94
N PHE A 86 8.96 19.14 -12.82
CA PHE A 86 8.85 20.26 -11.87
C PHE A 86 9.65 20.02 -10.58
N GLY A 87 10.17 18.81 -10.39
CA GLY A 87 10.87 18.40 -9.17
C GLY A 87 9.92 17.85 -8.09
N VAL A 88 10.45 16.91 -7.29
CA VAL A 88 9.68 16.21 -6.23
C VAL A 88 9.12 17.17 -5.19
N ARG A 89 9.89 18.19 -4.79
CA ARG A 89 9.47 19.20 -3.82
C ARG A 89 8.16 19.88 -4.20
N GLN A 90 8.06 20.36 -5.44
CA GLN A 90 6.87 21.07 -5.93
C GLN A 90 5.70 20.12 -6.11
N THR A 91 5.96 18.90 -6.57
CA THR A 91 4.95 17.86 -6.72
C THR A 91 4.34 17.47 -5.36
N VAL A 92 5.16 17.34 -4.31
CA VAL A 92 4.69 17.05 -2.95
C VAL A 92 3.87 18.21 -2.39
N ILE A 93 4.31 19.46 -2.55
CA ILE A 93 3.54 20.64 -2.14
C ILE A 93 2.19 20.68 -2.86
N PHE A 94 2.19 20.50 -4.17
CA PHE A 94 0.96 20.43 -4.96
C PHE A 94 0.04 19.32 -4.44
N GLY A 95 0.56 18.12 -4.19
CA GLY A 95 -0.21 16.99 -3.67
C GLY A 95 -0.86 17.29 -2.32
N SER A 96 -0.12 17.90 -1.39
CA SER A 96 -0.64 18.32 -0.08
C SER A 96 -1.78 19.34 -0.21
N LEU A 97 -1.65 20.33 -1.09
CA LEU A 97 -2.71 21.29 -1.35
C LEU A 97 -3.94 20.62 -1.97
N MET A 98 -3.76 19.62 -2.83
CA MET A 98 -4.87 18.85 -3.40
C MET A 98 -5.57 17.99 -2.34
N ILE A 99 -4.82 17.35 -1.42
CA ILE A 99 -5.42 16.64 -0.29
C ILE A 99 -6.28 17.58 0.56
N ALA A 100 -5.74 18.74 0.90
CA ALA A 100 -6.48 19.74 1.68
C ALA A 100 -7.74 20.22 0.94
N ALA A 101 -7.63 20.57 -0.35
CA ALA A 101 -8.78 20.97 -1.18
C ALA A 101 -9.83 19.86 -1.26
N GLY A 102 -9.41 18.60 -1.37
CA GLY A 102 -10.28 17.43 -1.38
C GLY A 102 -11.06 17.27 -0.07
N LEU A 103 -10.42 17.47 1.07
CA LEU A 103 -11.05 17.42 2.39
C LEU A 103 -12.05 18.57 2.57
N VAL A 104 -11.71 19.79 2.12
CA VAL A 104 -12.62 20.94 2.13
C VAL A 104 -13.84 20.68 1.25
N LEU A 105 -13.68 20.05 0.10
CA LEU A 105 -14.80 19.68 -0.76
C LEU A 105 -15.65 18.56 -0.15
N ALA A 106 -14.99 17.54 0.41
CA ALA A 106 -15.65 16.37 0.98
C ALA A 106 -16.56 16.70 2.17
N GLN A 107 -16.22 17.70 2.98
CA GLN A 107 -17.02 18.12 4.13
C GLN A 107 -18.30 18.88 3.76
N SER A 108 -18.50 19.22 2.47
CA SER A 108 -19.68 20.00 1.99
C SER A 108 -21.03 19.34 2.27
N GLY A 109 -21.08 18.08 2.73
CA GLY A 109 -22.31 17.36 3.08
C GLY A 109 -23.06 16.76 1.89
N SER A 110 -22.43 16.72 0.71
CA SER A 110 -22.97 16.01 -0.46
C SER A 110 -22.17 14.74 -0.77
N ALA A 111 -22.86 13.67 -1.17
CA ALA A 111 -22.21 12.45 -1.63
C ALA A 111 -21.23 12.72 -2.80
N THR A 112 -21.65 13.56 -3.77
CA THR A 112 -20.79 13.96 -4.91
C THR A 112 -19.54 14.68 -4.42
N GLY A 113 -19.66 15.64 -3.49
CA GLY A 113 -18.53 16.36 -2.90
C GLY A 113 -17.55 15.41 -2.22
N LEU A 114 -18.06 14.42 -1.46
CA LEU A 114 -17.25 13.39 -0.83
C LEU A 114 -16.51 12.53 -1.87
N LEU A 115 -17.22 12.00 -2.88
CA LEU A 115 -16.63 11.11 -3.89
C LEU A 115 -15.60 11.83 -4.77
N VAL A 116 -15.89 13.06 -5.23
CA VAL A 116 -14.95 13.86 -6.02
C VAL A 116 -13.76 14.31 -5.17
N GLY A 117 -14.00 14.74 -3.92
CA GLY A 117 -12.95 15.11 -2.98
C GLY A 117 -11.96 13.96 -2.76
N TYR A 118 -12.46 12.77 -2.48
CA TYR A 118 -11.62 11.60 -2.24
C TYR A 118 -11.04 10.99 -3.51
N GLY A 119 -11.83 10.85 -4.58
CA GLY A 119 -11.37 10.20 -5.81
C GLY A 119 -10.39 11.04 -6.61
N VAL A 120 -10.75 12.30 -6.89
CA VAL A 120 -9.95 13.17 -7.75
C VAL A 120 -8.89 13.91 -6.94
N PHE A 121 -9.30 14.67 -5.93
CA PHE A 121 -8.36 15.55 -5.23
C PHE A 121 -7.42 14.77 -4.31
N ILE A 122 -7.96 13.94 -3.41
CA ILE A 122 -7.12 13.18 -2.46
C ILE A 122 -6.42 12.03 -3.17
N GLY A 123 -7.12 11.22 -3.98
CA GLY A 123 -6.57 10.04 -4.64
C GLY A 123 -5.68 10.39 -5.82
N LEU A 124 -6.30 10.87 -6.92
CA LEU A 124 -5.65 11.02 -8.22
C LEU A 124 -4.56 12.11 -8.23
N LEU A 125 -4.76 13.20 -7.52
CA LEU A 125 -3.83 14.33 -7.50
C LEU A 125 -2.96 14.33 -6.23
N GLY A 126 -3.53 14.08 -5.06
CA GLY A 126 -2.88 14.16 -3.76
C GLY A 126 -1.98 12.95 -3.45
N ASN A 127 -2.59 11.82 -3.11
CA ASN A 127 -1.86 10.60 -2.74
C ASN A 127 -0.97 10.08 -3.87
N ALA A 128 -1.39 10.26 -5.13
CA ALA A 128 -0.55 9.92 -6.28
C ALA A 128 0.76 10.71 -6.31
N ALA A 129 0.72 12.00 -5.93
CA ALA A 129 1.91 12.86 -5.83
C ALA A 129 2.82 12.47 -4.65
N MET A 130 2.29 11.80 -3.63
CA MET A 130 3.03 11.31 -2.47
C MET A 130 3.57 9.89 -2.65
N ASN A 131 3.10 9.14 -3.64
CA ASN A 131 3.50 7.74 -3.84
C ASN A 131 4.69 7.62 -4.81
N ALA A 132 4.45 7.46 -6.09
CA ALA A 132 5.50 7.23 -7.08
C ALA A 132 6.64 8.27 -7.07
N PRO A 133 6.39 9.59 -6.93
CA PRO A 133 7.44 10.58 -6.84
C PRO A 133 8.39 10.39 -5.66
N LEU A 134 7.86 10.12 -4.45
CA LEU A 134 8.69 9.91 -3.26
C LEU A 134 9.51 8.63 -3.34
N TYR A 135 8.95 7.53 -3.91
CA TYR A 135 9.70 6.29 -4.13
C TYR A 135 10.88 6.52 -5.10
N THR A 136 10.64 7.19 -6.22
CA THR A 136 11.69 7.53 -7.19
C THR A 136 12.73 8.44 -6.55
N TYR A 137 12.31 9.44 -5.80
CA TYR A 137 13.19 10.39 -5.12
C TYR A 137 14.09 9.69 -4.11
N VAL A 138 13.53 8.91 -3.18
CA VAL A 138 14.30 8.17 -2.17
C VAL A 138 15.25 7.18 -2.84
N SER A 139 14.83 6.50 -3.91
CA SER A 139 15.67 5.54 -4.61
C SER A 139 16.96 6.14 -5.18
N ARG A 140 17.01 7.45 -5.43
CA ARG A 140 18.19 8.17 -5.93
C ARG A 140 19.22 8.51 -4.84
N TRP A 141 18.87 8.36 -3.56
CA TRP A 141 19.73 8.63 -2.42
C TRP A 141 20.44 7.40 -1.87
N PHE A 142 20.14 6.21 -2.41
CA PHE A 142 20.64 4.93 -1.92
C PHE A 142 21.19 4.07 -3.05
N ASP A 143 22.33 3.44 -2.81
CA ASP A 143 22.95 2.45 -3.71
C ASP A 143 22.97 1.04 -3.07
N ARG A 144 23.43 0.88 -1.83
CA ARG A 144 23.56 -0.42 -1.15
C ARG A 144 22.27 -0.85 -0.44
N ARG A 145 21.61 0.06 0.27
CA ARG A 145 20.42 -0.20 1.11
C ARG A 145 19.13 0.34 0.50
N ARG A 146 19.08 0.46 -0.83
CA ARG A 146 17.91 0.97 -1.57
C ARG A 146 16.62 0.21 -1.22
N GLY A 147 16.68 -1.13 -1.14
CA GLY A 147 15.55 -1.97 -0.79
C GLY A 147 14.99 -1.65 0.60
N THR A 148 15.87 -1.52 1.59
CA THR A 148 15.49 -1.16 2.98
C THR A 148 14.85 0.23 3.05
N ALA A 149 15.42 1.22 2.36
CA ALA A 149 14.88 2.58 2.33
C ALA A 149 13.48 2.62 1.67
N LEU A 150 13.29 1.91 0.56
CA LEU A 150 11.98 1.83 -0.12
C LEU A 150 10.95 1.03 0.68
N ALA A 151 11.37 -0.02 1.39
CA ALA A 151 10.49 -0.76 2.31
C ALA A 151 10.04 0.11 3.49
N LEU A 152 10.96 0.91 4.04
CA LEU A 152 10.65 1.86 5.11
C LEU A 152 9.64 2.92 4.62
N LEU A 153 9.88 3.54 3.46
CA LEU A 153 8.95 4.50 2.86
C LEU A 153 7.58 3.85 2.59
N GLY A 154 7.57 2.63 2.05
CA GLY A 154 6.34 1.87 1.76
C GLY A 154 5.51 1.52 2.98
N SER A 155 6.08 1.64 4.16
CA SER A 155 5.37 1.47 5.42
C SER A 155 4.61 2.74 5.86
N GLY A 156 4.75 3.86 5.14
CA GLY A 156 4.15 5.14 5.48
C GLY A 156 2.63 5.08 5.64
N SER A 157 1.92 4.34 4.78
CA SER A 157 0.46 4.17 4.89
C SER A 157 0.05 3.38 6.14
N SER A 158 0.83 2.37 6.54
CA SER A 158 0.56 1.60 7.76
C SER A 158 0.81 2.43 9.01
N VAL A 159 1.92 3.19 9.04
CA VAL A 159 2.23 4.14 10.11
C VAL A 159 1.16 5.23 10.19
N SER A 160 0.74 5.76 9.04
CA SER A 160 -0.33 6.74 8.93
C SER A 160 -1.59 6.29 9.65
N ALA A 161 -2.17 5.18 9.23
CA ALA A 161 -3.43 4.71 9.82
C ALA A 161 -3.26 4.25 11.28
N ALA A 162 -2.11 3.67 11.65
CA ALA A 162 -1.83 3.30 13.03
C ALA A 162 -1.80 4.51 13.99
N VAL A 163 -1.28 5.64 13.54
CA VAL A 163 -1.18 6.86 14.35
C VAL A 163 -2.46 7.69 14.31
N TRP A 164 -3.04 7.88 13.11
CA TRP A 164 -4.13 8.84 12.93
C TRP A 164 -5.50 8.28 13.25
N ALA A 165 -5.74 6.95 13.17
CA ALA A 165 -7.05 6.39 13.45
C ALA A 165 -7.58 6.73 14.86
N PRO A 166 -6.81 6.55 15.96
CA PRO A 166 -7.27 6.94 17.28
C PRO A 166 -7.42 8.46 17.46
N ILE A 167 -6.56 9.26 16.80
CA ILE A 167 -6.65 10.72 16.81
C ILE A 167 -7.95 11.17 16.14
N PHE A 168 -8.29 10.61 14.98
CA PHE A 168 -9.52 10.92 14.29
C PHE A 168 -10.74 10.44 15.05
N ALA A 169 -10.68 9.27 15.70
CA ALA A 169 -11.81 8.80 16.53
C ALA A 169 -12.11 9.75 17.69
N ALA A 170 -11.08 10.28 18.36
CA ALA A 170 -11.24 11.28 19.41
C ALA A 170 -11.78 12.62 18.86
N ALA A 171 -11.20 13.10 17.75
CA ALA A 171 -11.64 14.35 17.11
C ALA A 171 -13.08 14.26 16.58
N GLU A 172 -13.47 13.14 15.97
CA GLU A 172 -14.83 12.95 15.48
C GLU A 172 -15.86 12.84 16.61
N ALA A 173 -15.49 12.22 17.73
CA ALA A 173 -16.36 12.13 18.89
C ALA A 173 -16.68 13.50 19.50
N GLU A 174 -15.73 14.43 19.45
CA GLU A 174 -15.86 15.76 20.07
C GLU A 174 -16.37 16.82 19.09
N PHE A 175 -15.87 16.83 17.86
CA PHE A 175 -16.10 17.91 16.89
C PHE A 175 -16.91 17.46 15.66
N GLY A 176 -17.15 16.15 15.50
CA GLY A 176 -17.77 15.56 14.32
C GLY A 176 -16.82 15.45 13.11
N TRP A 177 -17.22 14.64 12.14
CA TRP A 177 -16.38 14.28 10.99
C TRP A 177 -16.05 15.48 10.07
N ARG A 178 -16.96 16.47 9.92
CA ARG A 178 -16.73 17.65 9.08
C ARG A 178 -15.61 18.53 9.65
N ALA A 179 -15.67 18.82 10.94
CA ALA A 179 -14.64 19.62 11.59
C ALA A 179 -13.29 18.87 11.63
N THR A 180 -13.32 17.55 11.78
CA THR A 180 -12.12 16.69 11.69
C THR A 180 -11.48 16.77 10.32
N MET A 181 -12.26 16.72 9.23
CA MET A 181 -11.73 16.90 7.86
C MET A 181 -11.09 18.28 7.67
N LEU A 182 -11.73 19.36 8.12
CA LEU A 182 -11.19 20.72 7.99
C LEU A 182 -9.93 20.91 8.84
N SER A 183 -9.95 20.45 10.07
CA SER A 183 -8.78 20.53 10.97
C SER A 183 -7.59 19.76 10.38
N PHE A 184 -7.85 18.57 9.84
CA PHE A 184 -6.79 17.77 9.23
C PHE A 184 -6.29 18.41 7.92
N ALA A 185 -7.14 19.04 7.12
CA ALA A 185 -6.72 19.80 5.94
C ALA A 185 -5.72 20.90 6.30
N ALA A 186 -5.96 21.61 7.41
CA ALA A 186 -5.03 22.62 7.91
C ALA A 186 -3.71 22.00 8.42
N ILE A 187 -3.79 20.90 9.17
CA ILE A 187 -2.62 20.15 9.66
C ILE A 187 -1.77 19.61 8.49
N GLU A 188 -2.41 19.03 7.48
CA GLU A 188 -1.73 18.51 6.28
C GLU A 188 -0.88 19.61 5.62
N VAL A 189 -1.47 20.77 5.34
CA VAL A 189 -0.75 21.89 4.73
C VAL A 189 0.34 22.44 5.66
N ALA A 190 0.03 22.62 6.95
CA ALA A 190 0.94 23.20 7.92
C ALA A 190 2.18 22.31 8.18
N LEU A 191 2.04 20.99 8.07
CA LEU A 191 3.15 20.07 8.27
C LEU A 191 3.89 19.77 6.95
N ILE A 192 3.16 19.46 5.88
CA ILE A 192 3.78 18.94 4.65
C ILE A 192 4.42 20.04 3.81
N VAL A 193 3.79 21.20 3.69
CA VAL A 193 4.35 22.30 2.88
C VAL A 193 5.71 22.76 3.42
N PRO A 194 5.87 23.06 4.73
CA PRO A 194 7.19 23.42 5.27
C PRO A 194 8.18 22.25 5.21
N ALA A 195 7.74 21.02 5.52
CA ALA A 195 8.61 19.84 5.45
C ALA A 195 9.15 19.63 4.03
N ALA A 196 8.29 19.69 3.03
CA ALA A 196 8.71 19.58 1.64
C ALA A 196 9.61 20.74 1.21
N ALA A 197 9.27 21.96 1.62
CA ALA A 197 10.01 23.17 1.27
C ALA A 197 11.44 23.20 1.86
N LEU A 198 11.62 22.74 3.08
CA LEU A 198 12.86 22.88 3.83
C LEU A 198 13.71 21.60 3.81
N LEU A 199 13.09 20.41 3.80
CA LEU A 199 13.77 19.14 4.03
C LEU A 199 13.98 18.30 2.76
N LEU A 200 13.15 18.47 1.71
CA LEU A 200 13.36 17.77 0.44
C LEU A 200 14.44 18.48 -0.38
N ARG A 201 15.64 17.93 -0.35
CA ARG A 201 16.82 18.43 -1.07
C ARG A 201 16.90 17.81 -2.47
N PRO A 202 17.54 18.49 -3.46
CA PRO A 202 17.82 17.85 -4.75
C PRO A 202 18.69 16.60 -4.54
N PRO A 203 18.38 15.47 -5.24
CA PRO A 203 19.15 14.25 -5.10
C PRO A 203 20.56 14.43 -5.65
N PRO A 204 21.55 13.66 -5.15
CA PRO A 204 22.90 13.64 -5.69
C PRO A 204 22.87 13.32 -7.20
N GLN A 205 23.69 14.03 -7.98
CA GLN A 205 23.84 13.70 -9.40
C GLN A 205 24.45 12.30 -9.52
N GLN A 206 23.68 11.35 -10.00
CA GLN A 206 24.23 10.04 -10.36
C GLN A 206 25.03 10.20 -11.65
N PRO A 207 26.25 9.64 -11.75
CA PRO A 207 26.95 9.56 -13.03
C PRO A 207 26.03 8.85 -14.03
N ALA A 208 25.85 9.43 -15.21
CA ALA A 208 25.14 8.78 -16.30
C ALA A 208 25.91 7.51 -16.68
N GLY A 209 25.51 6.37 -16.14
CA GLY A 209 26.21 5.10 -16.32
C GLY A 209 25.31 3.91 -16.04
N ALA A 210 25.11 3.12 -17.11
CA ALA A 210 24.42 1.85 -17.18
C ALA A 210 22.88 1.88 -17.29
N VAL A 211 22.39 2.45 -18.35
CA VAL A 211 21.26 1.84 -19.06
C VAL A 211 21.84 0.56 -19.69
N ASP A 212 21.49 -0.58 -19.13
CA ASP A 212 21.85 -1.89 -19.68
C ASP A 212 21.07 -2.04 -20.99
N GLU A 213 21.71 -1.68 -22.11
CA GLU A 213 21.21 -1.85 -23.49
C GLU A 213 21.28 -3.33 -23.88
N THR A 214 20.57 -4.17 -23.18
CA THR A 214 20.24 -5.49 -23.69
C THR A 214 18.91 -5.38 -24.43
N GLY A 215 19.01 -5.27 -25.77
CA GLY A 215 17.88 -5.26 -26.68
C GLY A 215 16.89 -6.41 -26.44
N PRO A 216 15.70 -6.38 -27.09
CA PRO A 216 14.61 -7.32 -26.82
C PRO A 216 15.08 -8.76 -27.12
N ARG A 217 15.38 -9.52 -26.06
CA ARG A 217 15.55 -10.97 -26.15
C ARG A 217 14.19 -11.63 -26.30
N PRO A 218 14.07 -12.69 -27.16
CA PRO A 218 12.84 -13.48 -27.22
C PRO A 218 12.42 -13.91 -25.83
N ALA A 219 11.18 -13.61 -25.47
CA ALA A 219 10.67 -13.84 -24.12
C ALA A 219 10.64 -15.35 -23.80
N ALA A 220 11.59 -15.82 -23.01
CA ALA A 220 11.63 -17.21 -22.56
C ALA A 220 10.38 -17.56 -21.74
N PRO A 221 9.85 -18.80 -21.82
CA PRO A 221 8.69 -19.22 -21.05
C PRO A 221 8.92 -19.09 -19.54
N VAL A 222 8.06 -18.33 -18.87
CA VAL A 222 8.08 -18.14 -17.41
C VAL A 222 7.27 -19.26 -16.77
N LEU A 223 7.91 -20.10 -15.98
CA LEU A 223 7.28 -21.29 -15.35
C LEU A 223 6.53 -22.20 -16.35
N GLY A 224 7.00 -22.25 -17.63
CA GLY A 224 6.32 -22.99 -18.70
C GLY A 224 5.07 -22.32 -19.25
N LEU A 225 4.82 -21.09 -18.88
CA LEU A 225 3.73 -20.26 -19.38
C LEU A 225 4.29 -19.19 -20.34
N ARG A 226 3.44 -18.70 -21.23
CA ARG A 226 3.74 -17.47 -21.95
C ARG A 226 3.92 -16.31 -20.93
N PRO A 227 4.90 -15.42 -21.10
CA PRO A 227 5.13 -14.33 -20.14
C PRO A 227 3.90 -13.47 -19.86
N ARG A 228 3.08 -13.21 -20.87
CA ARG A 228 1.80 -12.50 -20.71
C ARG A 228 0.82 -13.24 -19.81
N THR A 229 0.71 -14.58 -19.94
CA THR A 229 -0.16 -15.42 -19.08
C THR A 229 0.33 -15.43 -17.65
N ALA A 230 1.65 -15.56 -17.41
CA ALA A 230 2.22 -15.51 -16.08
C ALA A 230 1.98 -14.15 -15.41
N LEU A 231 2.14 -13.05 -16.15
CA LEU A 231 1.83 -11.70 -15.65
C LEU A 231 0.34 -11.53 -15.35
N ALA A 232 -0.53 -11.99 -16.23
CA ALA A 232 -1.99 -11.92 -16.03
C ALA A 232 -2.42 -12.70 -14.78
N MET A 233 -1.83 -13.89 -14.53
CA MET A 233 -2.09 -14.66 -13.32
C MET A 233 -1.61 -13.94 -12.07
N LEU A 234 -0.43 -13.31 -12.09
CA LEU A 234 0.07 -12.50 -10.97
C LEU A 234 -0.81 -11.27 -10.73
N ALA A 235 -1.25 -10.58 -11.78
CA ALA A 235 -2.12 -9.42 -11.69
C ALA A 235 -3.51 -9.80 -11.13
N ALA A 236 -4.12 -10.88 -11.66
CA ALA A 236 -5.38 -11.39 -11.15
C ALA A 236 -5.26 -11.88 -9.69
N ALA A 237 -4.16 -12.54 -9.34
CA ALA A 237 -3.89 -12.94 -7.97
C ALA A 237 -3.73 -11.72 -7.05
N GLY A 238 -3.02 -10.68 -7.49
CA GLY A 238 -2.88 -9.41 -6.75
C GLY A 238 -4.22 -8.75 -6.48
N PHE A 239 -5.12 -8.71 -7.49
CA PHE A 239 -6.49 -8.24 -7.32
C PHE A 239 -7.23 -9.09 -6.27
N CYS A 240 -7.28 -10.40 -6.44
CA CYS A 240 -7.99 -11.32 -5.54
C CYS A 240 -7.45 -11.30 -4.11
N CYS A 241 -6.14 -11.06 -3.91
CA CYS A 241 -5.52 -10.90 -2.60
C CYS A 241 -5.99 -9.63 -1.89
N CYS A 242 -6.09 -8.53 -2.63
CA CYS A 242 -6.33 -7.21 -2.06
C CYS A 242 -7.82 -6.95 -1.75
N VAL A 243 -8.74 -7.67 -2.40
CA VAL A 243 -10.17 -7.60 -2.05
C VAL A 243 -10.42 -7.92 -0.57
N PRO A 244 -10.06 -9.11 -0.04
CA PRO A 244 -10.25 -9.41 1.38
C PRO A 244 -9.34 -8.56 2.29
N MET A 245 -8.21 -8.06 1.80
CA MET A 245 -7.32 -7.19 2.57
C MET A 245 -7.98 -5.84 2.89
N ALA A 246 -8.76 -5.29 1.97
CA ALA A 246 -9.42 -4.00 2.13
C ALA A 246 -10.60 -4.05 3.13
N MET A 247 -11.27 -5.19 3.24
CA MET A 247 -12.49 -5.31 4.04
C MET A 247 -12.27 -4.99 5.53
N PRO A 248 -11.35 -5.63 6.26
CA PRO A 248 -11.07 -5.25 7.64
C PRO A 248 -10.48 -3.83 7.74
N GLN A 249 -9.60 -3.45 6.84
CA GLN A 249 -8.97 -2.12 6.89
C GLN A 249 -9.98 -0.98 6.72
N GLY A 250 -11.01 -1.16 5.90
CA GLY A 250 -12.04 -0.16 5.63
C GLY A 250 -13.23 -0.21 6.58
N HIS A 251 -13.52 -1.36 7.21
CA HIS A 251 -14.78 -1.57 7.91
C HIS A 251 -14.65 -2.05 9.37
N LEU A 252 -13.42 -2.27 9.89
CA LEU A 252 -13.21 -2.79 11.24
C LEU A 252 -13.84 -1.89 12.30
N VAL A 253 -13.72 -0.58 12.20
CA VAL A 253 -14.29 0.37 13.17
C VAL A 253 -15.81 0.29 13.17
N ALA A 254 -16.42 0.24 11.98
CA ALA A 254 -17.86 0.10 11.84
C ALA A 254 -18.36 -1.27 12.33
N LEU A 255 -17.63 -2.36 12.07
CA LEU A 255 -17.91 -3.69 12.59
C LEU A 255 -17.91 -3.70 14.13
N CYS A 256 -16.88 -3.10 14.76
CA CYS A 256 -16.79 -2.98 16.22
C CYS A 256 -17.99 -2.21 16.78
N SER A 257 -18.34 -1.09 16.16
CA SER A 257 -19.49 -0.29 16.57
C SER A 257 -20.82 -1.03 16.42
N ASP A 258 -20.97 -1.90 15.40
CA ASP A 258 -22.18 -2.75 15.26
C ASP A 258 -22.21 -3.86 16.30
N ALA A 259 -21.07 -4.32 16.80
CA ALA A 259 -20.95 -5.26 17.92
C ALA A 259 -21.12 -4.59 19.30
N GLY A 260 -21.47 -3.30 19.36
CA GLY A 260 -21.62 -2.55 20.62
C GLY A 260 -20.30 -2.07 21.23
N ILE A 261 -19.18 -2.21 20.52
CA ILE A 261 -17.86 -1.76 20.95
C ILE A 261 -17.68 -0.28 20.53
N SER A 262 -17.09 0.54 21.41
CA SER A 262 -16.93 1.97 21.12
C SER A 262 -16.03 2.23 19.90
N ASN A 263 -16.28 3.34 19.18
CA ASN A 263 -15.48 3.76 18.04
C ASN A 263 -14.00 3.93 18.40
N SER A 264 -13.70 4.42 19.60
CA SER A 264 -12.31 4.59 20.07
C SER A 264 -11.58 3.24 20.19
N VAL A 265 -12.25 2.21 20.70
CA VAL A 265 -11.70 0.85 20.78
C VAL A 265 -11.56 0.23 19.40
N GLY A 266 -12.54 0.42 18.50
CA GLY A 266 -12.43 0.01 17.10
C GLY A 266 -11.25 0.66 16.36
N ALA A 267 -11.03 1.96 16.58
CA ALA A 267 -9.89 2.69 16.04
C ALA A 267 -8.55 2.18 16.62
N ALA A 268 -8.52 1.83 17.93
CA ALA A 268 -7.36 1.21 18.55
C ALA A 268 -7.05 -0.18 17.95
N MET A 269 -8.08 -0.98 17.66
CA MET A 269 -7.91 -2.26 16.96
C MET A 269 -7.33 -2.07 15.54
N LEU A 270 -7.80 -1.07 14.79
CA LEU A 270 -7.28 -0.74 13.48
C LEU A 270 -5.82 -0.26 13.57
N SER A 271 -5.50 0.58 14.54
CA SER A 271 -4.15 1.01 14.86
C SER A 271 -3.22 -0.17 15.15
N MET A 272 -3.66 -1.10 15.98
CA MET A 272 -2.89 -2.30 16.32
C MET A 272 -2.69 -3.19 15.09
N LEU A 273 -3.74 -3.43 14.29
CA LEU A 273 -3.67 -4.20 13.04
C LEU A 273 -2.56 -3.66 12.12
N LEU A 274 -2.58 -2.35 11.87
CA LEU A 274 -1.66 -1.71 10.93
C LEU A 274 -0.27 -1.47 11.53
N GLY A 275 -0.18 -1.23 12.84
CA GLY A 275 1.08 -1.17 13.57
C GLY A 275 1.81 -2.52 13.56
N LEU A 276 1.10 -3.62 13.83
CA LEU A 276 1.66 -4.96 13.72
C LEU A 276 2.01 -5.34 12.28
N ALA A 277 1.24 -4.88 11.29
CA ALA A 277 1.57 -5.05 9.88
C ALA A 277 2.88 -4.33 9.52
N PHE A 278 3.14 -3.15 10.08
CA PHE A 278 4.42 -2.46 9.91
C PHE A 278 5.59 -3.30 10.46
N LEU A 279 5.46 -3.79 11.69
CA LEU A 279 6.52 -4.57 12.36
C LEU A 279 6.75 -5.92 11.65
N SER A 280 5.68 -6.64 11.35
CA SER A 280 5.78 -7.98 10.75
C SER A 280 6.29 -7.94 9.30
N ARG A 281 6.13 -6.83 8.58
CA ARG A 281 6.66 -6.65 7.22
C ARG A 281 8.17 -6.88 7.16
N GLN A 282 8.90 -6.49 8.19
CA GLN A 282 10.35 -6.72 8.26
C GLN A 282 10.68 -8.22 8.38
N ALA A 283 9.92 -8.94 9.20
CA ALA A 283 10.07 -10.40 9.33
C ALA A 283 9.72 -11.12 8.02
N TRP A 284 8.64 -10.70 7.34
CA TRP A 284 8.25 -11.23 6.04
C TRP A 284 9.29 -10.98 4.95
N GLY A 285 10.04 -9.87 5.02
CA GLY A 285 11.19 -9.62 4.15
C GLY A 285 12.24 -10.71 4.27
N VAL A 286 12.62 -11.09 5.51
CA VAL A 286 13.57 -12.20 5.77
C VAL A 286 13.02 -13.54 5.29
N VAL A 287 11.73 -13.79 5.45
CA VAL A 287 11.06 -14.99 4.92
C VAL A 287 11.14 -15.01 3.40
N ALA A 288 10.89 -13.87 2.74
CA ALA A 288 10.94 -13.75 1.30
C ALA A 288 12.34 -14.00 0.73
N ASP A 289 13.39 -13.53 1.42
CA ASP A 289 14.79 -13.78 1.03
C ASP A 289 15.15 -15.27 1.09
N ARG A 290 14.54 -16.05 2.03
CA ARG A 290 14.81 -17.47 2.18
C ARG A 290 13.96 -18.38 1.32
N MET A 291 12.66 -18.06 1.18
CA MET A 291 11.68 -18.93 0.52
C MET A 291 11.37 -18.51 -0.92
N GLY A 292 11.77 -17.29 -1.31
CA GLY A 292 11.41 -16.65 -2.57
C GLY A 292 10.02 -16.04 -2.56
N GLY A 293 9.75 -15.13 -3.51
CA GLY A 293 8.55 -14.30 -3.55
C GLY A 293 7.25 -15.11 -3.59
N LEU A 294 7.10 -16.07 -4.51
CA LEU A 294 5.84 -16.83 -4.68
C LEU A 294 5.43 -17.64 -3.44
N ARG A 295 6.39 -18.27 -2.76
CA ARG A 295 6.10 -19.04 -1.54
C ARG A 295 5.71 -18.13 -0.39
N THR A 296 6.34 -16.97 -0.30
CA THR A 296 6.01 -15.94 0.69
C THR A 296 4.60 -15.40 0.49
N ILE A 297 4.20 -15.12 -0.75
CA ILE A 297 2.81 -14.74 -1.08
C ILE A 297 1.84 -15.83 -0.62
N LEU A 298 2.13 -17.09 -0.93
CA LEU A 298 1.27 -18.21 -0.55
C LEU A 298 1.11 -18.30 0.97
N ALA A 299 2.21 -18.24 1.72
CA ALA A 299 2.20 -18.32 3.20
C ALA A 299 1.43 -17.13 3.81
N GLY A 300 1.70 -15.91 3.38
CA GLY A 300 0.96 -14.71 3.84
C GLY A 300 -0.54 -14.80 3.53
N SER A 301 -0.90 -15.34 2.35
CA SER A 301 -2.30 -15.52 1.98
C SER A 301 -3.02 -16.58 2.83
N VAL A 302 -2.34 -17.64 3.23
CA VAL A 302 -2.90 -18.61 4.19
C VAL A 302 -3.17 -17.93 5.53
N CYS A 303 -2.21 -17.17 6.06
CA CYS A 303 -2.40 -16.41 7.30
C CYS A 303 -3.56 -15.42 7.19
N GLN A 304 -3.67 -14.72 6.06
CA GLN A 304 -4.78 -13.81 5.78
C GLN A 304 -6.13 -14.54 5.76
N CYS A 305 -6.21 -15.70 5.09
CA CYS A 305 -7.42 -16.52 5.04
C CYS A 305 -7.88 -16.96 6.43
N VAL A 306 -6.96 -17.46 7.24
CA VAL A 306 -7.24 -17.89 8.62
C VAL A 306 -7.77 -16.73 9.47
N ALA A 307 -7.15 -15.56 9.35
CA ALA A 307 -7.63 -14.38 10.07
C ALA A 307 -9.01 -13.91 9.57
N MET A 308 -9.27 -13.97 8.26
CA MET A 308 -10.60 -13.65 7.70
C MET A 308 -11.70 -14.60 8.24
N VAL A 309 -11.40 -15.89 8.40
CA VAL A 309 -12.29 -16.84 9.07
C VAL A 309 -12.49 -16.45 10.54
N GLY A 310 -11.44 -15.98 11.21
CA GLY A 310 -11.51 -15.46 12.56
C GLY A 310 -12.52 -14.31 12.73
N PHE A 311 -12.57 -13.36 11.78
CA PHE A 311 -13.57 -12.29 11.79
C PHE A 311 -15.02 -12.79 11.64
N LEU A 312 -15.24 -13.96 11.02
CA LEU A 312 -16.57 -14.59 10.97
C LEU A 312 -16.97 -15.26 12.30
N LEU A 313 -15.98 -15.78 13.02
CA LEU A 313 -16.22 -16.62 14.20
C LEU A 313 -16.32 -15.83 15.50
N THR A 314 -15.87 -14.58 15.56
CA THR A 314 -15.84 -13.79 16.79
C THR A 314 -16.50 -12.43 16.62
N GLN A 315 -17.29 -12.06 17.65
CA GLN A 315 -17.90 -10.73 17.81
C GLN A 315 -17.49 -10.11 19.16
N SER A 316 -16.72 -10.83 19.98
CA SER A 316 -16.23 -10.32 21.25
C SER A 316 -15.08 -9.33 21.07
N GLU A 317 -14.97 -8.35 21.94
CA GLU A 317 -13.89 -7.35 21.90
C GLU A 317 -12.51 -8.01 21.90
N ALA A 318 -12.25 -8.92 22.86
CA ALA A 318 -10.97 -9.64 22.94
C ALA A 318 -10.69 -10.49 21.69
N GLY A 319 -11.71 -11.14 21.13
CA GLY A 319 -11.61 -11.92 19.91
C GLY A 319 -11.28 -11.06 18.70
N LEU A 320 -11.93 -9.91 18.54
CA LEU A 320 -11.67 -8.96 17.45
C LEU A 320 -10.26 -8.35 17.57
N PHE A 321 -9.76 -8.07 18.78
CA PHE A 321 -8.36 -7.69 19.00
C PHE A 321 -7.39 -8.78 18.54
N ALA A 322 -7.62 -10.02 18.96
CA ALA A 322 -6.75 -11.14 18.60
C ALA A 322 -6.71 -11.40 17.08
N VAL A 323 -7.88 -11.38 16.44
CA VAL A 323 -8.00 -11.58 14.99
C VAL A 323 -7.40 -10.42 14.21
N SER A 324 -7.60 -9.17 14.66
CA SER A 324 -6.98 -7.98 14.06
C SER A 324 -5.45 -8.04 14.13
N ALA A 325 -4.90 -8.47 15.28
CA ALA A 325 -3.48 -8.70 15.45
C ALA A 325 -2.96 -9.79 14.49
N ALA A 326 -3.63 -10.94 14.44
CA ALA A 326 -3.27 -12.05 13.56
C ALA A 326 -3.33 -11.64 12.08
N PHE A 327 -4.35 -10.88 11.69
CA PHE A 327 -4.47 -10.35 10.33
C PHE A 327 -3.31 -9.43 9.99
N GLY A 328 -2.99 -8.45 10.86
CA GLY A 328 -1.89 -7.52 10.67
C GLY A 328 -0.54 -8.23 10.52
N LEU A 329 -0.28 -9.24 11.37
CA LEU A 329 0.94 -10.05 11.31
C LEU A 329 1.02 -10.89 10.03
N GLY A 330 -0.12 -11.38 9.51
CA GLY A 330 -0.16 -12.34 8.42
C GLY A 330 -0.02 -11.73 7.02
N PHE A 331 -0.73 -10.64 6.73
CA PHE A 331 -0.86 -10.15 5.33
C PHE A 331 0.28 -9.25 4.86
N SER A 332 1.03 -8.64 5.77
CA SER A 332 1.89 -7.48 5.48
C SER A 332 3.03 -7.74 4.50
N GLY A 333 3.47 -9.00 4.39
CA GLY A 333 4.54 -9.42 3.47
C GLY A 333 4.09 -9.66 2.03
N ILE A 334 2.80 -9.73 1.76
CA ILE A 334 2.28 -10.18 0.45
C ILE A 334 2.65 -9.20 -0.66
N ILE A 335 2.41 -7.90 -0.47
CA ILE A 335 2.67 -6.89 -1.53
C ILE A 335 4.16 -6.75 -1.87
N PRO A 336 5.10 -6.64 -0.91
CA PRO A 336 6.53 -6.70 -1.22
C PRO A 336 6.95 -7.99 -1.93
N ALA A 337 6.37 -9.14 -1.56
CA ALA A 337 6.66 -10.41 -2.19
C ALA A 337 6.15 -10.50 -3.65
N TYR A 338 5.11 -9.77 -4.03
CA TYR A 338 4.72 -9.62 -5.44
C TYR A 338 5.78 -8.90 -6.25
N VAL A 339 6.35 -7.80 -5.72
CA VAL A 339 7.44 -7.08 -6.37
C VAL A 339 8.64 -7.99 -6.56
N LEU A 340 9.01 -8.76 -5.52
CA LEU A 340 10.10 -9.74 -5.60
C LEU A 340 9.78 -10.82 -6.65
N SER A 341 8.58 -11.39 -6.64
CA SER A 341 8.17 -12.44 -7.59
C SER A 341 8.25 -11.96 -9.05
N VAL A 342 7.86 -10.72 -9.34
CA VAL A 342 8.00 -10.16 -10.69
C VAL A 342 9.47 -10.04 -11.07
N ARG A 343 10.33 -9.61 -10.16
CA ARG A 343 11.78 -9.48 -10.42
C ARG A 343 12.48 -10.84 -10.57
N ASP A 344 12.02 -11.86 -9.86
CA ASP A 344 12.56 -13.22 -9.95
C ASP A 344 12.13 -13.94 -11.24
N LEU A 345 10.93 -13.65 -11.74
CA LEU A 345 10.32 -14.38 -12.85
C LEU A 345 10.54 -13.72 -14.21
N PHE A 346 10.80 -12.43 -14.26
CA PHE A 346 10.90 -11.68 -15.50
C PHE A 346 12.25 -10.95 -15.63
N PRO A 347 12.70 -10.65 -16.86
CA PRO A 347 13.92 -9.88 -17.10
C PRO A 347 13.87 -8.51 -16.39
N ALA A 348 15.03 -8.07 -15.88
CA ALA A 348 15.15 -6.79 -15.17
C ALA A 348 14.70 -5.59 -16.02
N SER A 349 14.92 -5.63 -17.33
CA SER A 349 14.47 -4.61 -18.30
C SER A 349 12.94 -4.46 -18.37
N GLU A 350 12.19 -5.51 -18.05
CA GLU A 350 10.73 -5.51 -18.08
C GLU A 350 10.09 -5.23 -16.71
N ALA A 351 10.86 -5.24 -15.63
CA ALA A 351 10.37 -5.01 -14.28
C ALA A 351 9.79 -3.59 -14.11
N SER A 352 10.29 -2.61 -14.86
CA SER A 352 9.86 -1.21 -14.84
C SER A 352 8.38 -0.99 -15.16
N TRP A 353 7.78 -1.87 -15.98
CA TRP A 353 6.36 -1.79 -16.33
C TRP A 353 5.53 -2.93 -15.71
N ARG A 354 6.12 -4.12 -15.49
CA ARG A 354 5.41 -5.28 -14.95
C ARG A 354 5.07 -5.12 -13.47
N VAL A 355 6.00 -4.57 -12.68
CA VAL A 355 5.75 -4.30 -11.25
C VAL A 355 4.61 -3.31 -11.07
N PRO A 356 4.61 -2.12 -11.70
CA PRO A 356 3.48 -1.21 -11.62
C PRO A 356 2.16 -1.82 -12.11
N THR A 357 2.19 -2.67 -13.15
CA THR A 357 0.98 -3.36 -13.62
C THR A 357 0.37 -4.25 -12.54
N VAL A 358 1.16 -5.10 -11.88
CA VAL A 358 0.66 -5.96 -10.81
C VAL A 358 0.15 -5.13 -9.63
N LEU A 359 0.88 -4.06 -9.25
CA LEU A 359 0.47 -3.18 -8.16
C LEU A 359 -0.81 -2.39 -8.49
N MET A 360 -1.02 -2.01 -9.75
CA MET A 360 -2.27 -1.37 -10.20
C MET A 360 -3.48 -2.31 -10.01
N PHE A 361 -3.35 -3.58 -10.39
CA PHE A 361 -4.40 -4.57 -10.15
C PHE A 361 -4.61 -4.81 -8.65
N SER A 362 -3.55 -4.85 -7.86
CA SER A 362 -3.65 -4.95 -6.40
C SER A 362 -4.38 -3.74 -5.79
N GLY A 363 -4.05 -2.52 -6.21
CA GLY A 363 -4.74 -1.30 -5.80
C GLY A 363 -6.22 -1.27 -6.22
N SER A 364 -6.53 -1.77 -7.43
CA SER A 364 -7.92 -1.94 -7.88
C SER A 364 -8.68 -2.96 -7.03
N GLY A 365 -8.01 -4.04 -6.59
CA GLY A 365 -8.58 -5.01 -5.64
C GLY A 365 -8.87 -4.38 -4.27
N MET A 366 -7.97 -3.52 -3.76
CA MET A 366 -8.23 -2.74 -2.54
C MET A 366 -9.47 -1.86 -2.67
N ALA A 367 -9.56 -1.12 -3.77
CA ALA A 367 -10.68 -0.25 -4.05
C ALA A 367 -12.00 -1.03 -4.16
N PHE A 368 -12.01 -2.11 -4.94
CA PHE A 368 -13.18 -2.95 -5.12
C PHE A 368 -13.63 -3.60 -3.80
N GLY A 369 -12.70 -4.16 -3.02
CA GLY A 369 -13.00 -4.84 -1.76
C GLY A 369 -13.55 -3.89 -0.69
N GLY A 370 -13.01 -2.68 -0.59
CA GLY A 370 -13.50 -1.67 0.34
C GLY A 370 -14.94 -1.24 0.03
N TRP A 371 -15.23 -0.91 -1.23
CA TRP A 371 -16.59 -0.59 -1.66
C TRP A 371 -17.55 -1.77 -1.53
N LEU A 372 -17.12 -2.96 -1.97
CA LEU A 372 -17.96 -4.18 -1.97
C LEU A 372 -18.44 -4.53 -0.56
N ALA A 373 -17.59 -4.38 0.46
CA ALA A 373 -17.99 -4.66 1.84
C ALA A 373 -19.09 -3.71 2.32
N GLY A 374 -19.05 -2.43 1.93
CA GLY A 374 -20.12 -1.45 2.20
C GLY A 374 -21.41 -1.81 1.46
N ALA A 375 -21.32 -2.10 0.15
CA ALA A 375 -22.48 -2.48 -0.66
C ALA A 375 -23.16 -3.78 -0.17
N ILE A 376 -22.36 -4.77 0.24
CA ILE A 376 -22.92 -6.01 0.84
C ILE A 376 -23.59 -5.68 2.18
N TYR A 377 -23.00 -4.81 2.99
CA TYR A 377 -23.61 -4.41 4.25
C TYR A 377 -24.94 -3.69 4.03
N ASP A 378 -25.03 -2.78 3.07
CA ASP A 378 -26.27 -2.04 2.76
C ASP A 378 -27.41 -2.98 2.31
N TYR A 379 -27.04 -4.08 1.62
CA TYR A 379 -28.01 -5.11 1.21
C TYR A 379 -28.39 -6.08 2.35
N ALA A 380 -27.40 -6.56 3.11
CA ALA A 380 -27.57 -7.67 4.07
C ALA A 380 -27.78 -7.21 5.52
N GLY A 381 -27.36 -5.99 5.87
CA GLY A 381 -27.43 -5.45 7.22
C GLY A 381 -26.31 -5.90 8.17
N PHE A 382 -25.37 -6.76 7.71
CA PHE A 382 -24.26 -7.26 8.53
C PHE A 382 -23.05 -7.64 7.69
N TYR A 383 -21.84 -7.62 8.31
CA TYR A 383 -20.57 -7.83 7.61
C TYR A 383 -20.19 -9.29 7.35
N ALA A 384 -20.83 -10.27 7.96
CA ALA A 384 -20.42 -11.69 7.82
C ALA A 384 -20.42 -12.15 6.35
N ILE A 385 -21.42 -11.75 5.55
CA ILE A 385 -21.46 -12.05 4.12
C ILE A 385 -20.28 -11.40 3.39
N ALA A 386 -19.93 -10.15 3.72
CA ALA A 386 -18.80 -9.47 3.12
C ALA A 386 -17.48 -10.22 3.38
N PHE A 387 -17.24 -10.64 4.62
CA PHE A 387 -16.06 -11.44 4.96
C PHE A 387 -16.08 -12.82 4.28
N ALA A 388 -17.24 -13.49 4.18
CA ALA A 388 -17.37 -14.75 3.46
C ALA A 388 -17.01 -14.59 1.97
N VAL A 389 -17.49 -13.54 1.31
CA VAL A 389 -17.11 -13.19 -0.07
C VAL A 389 -15.61 -12.90 -0.15
N GLY A 390 -15.05 -12.17 0.82
CA GLY A 390 -13.61 -11.94 0.92
C GLY A 390 -12.80 -13.25 1.00
N ILE A 391 -13.28 -14.24 1.75
CA ILE A 391 -12.65 -15.57 1.82
C ILE A 391 -12.69 -16.27 0.44
N VAL A 392 -13.78 -16.17 -0.31
CA VAL A 392 -13.85 -16.73 -1.68
C VAL A 392 -12.79 -16.11 -2.59
N PHE A 393 -12.61 -14.78 -2.55
CA PHE A 393 -11.51 -14.11 -3.27
C PHE A 393 -10.13 -14.58 -2.79
N ASN A 394 -9.96 -14.77 -1.47
CA ASN A 394 -8.69 -15.27 -0.93
C ASN A 394 -8.42 -16.72 -1.38
N LEU A 395 -9.42 -17.58 -1.43
CA LEU A 395 -9.28 -18.95 -1.97
C LEU A 395 -8.92 -18.95 -3.46
N ALA A 396 -9.52 -18.06 -4.25
CA ALA A 396 -9.14 -17.87 -5.66
C ALA A 396 -7.68 -17.40 -5.78
N HIS A 397 -7.24 -16.48 -4.91
CA HIS A 397 -5.84 -16.07 -4.82
C HIS A 397 -4.92 -17.24 -4.48
N LEU A 398 -5.25 -18.02 -3.45
CA LEU A 398 -4.49 -19.22 -3.05
C LEU A 398 -4.37 -20.22 -4.18
N ALA A 399 -5.44 -20.44 -4.96
CA ALA A 399 -5.44 -21.32 -6.12
C ALA A 399 -4.48 -20.81 -7.21
N LEU A 400 -4.56 -19.52 -7.57
CA LEU A 400 -3.70 -18.91 -8.60
C LEU A 400 -2.21 -18.99 -8.21
N ILE A 401 -1.88 -18.58 -7.00
CA ILE A 401 -0.49 -18.62 -6.51
C ILE A 401 -0.03 -20.07 -6.30
N GLY A 402 -0.90 -20.93 -5.80
CA GLY A 402 -0.63 -22.37 -5.65
C GLY A 402 -0.21 -23.03 -6.96
N VAL A 403 -0.92 -22.72 -8.06
CA VAL A 403 -0.55 -23.19 -9.40
C VAL A 403 0.84 -22.68 -9.82
N LEU A 404 1.15 -21.42 -9.58
CA LEU A 404 2.46 -20.85 -9.91
C LEU A 404 3.60 -21.49 -9.07
N VAL A 405 3.38 -21.69 -7.78
CA VAL A 405 4.34 -22.38 -6.87
C VAL A 405 4.53 -23.84 -7.29
N TRP A 406 3.46 -24.56 -7.61
CA TRP A 406 3.54 -25.93 -8.08
C TRP A 406 4.36 -26.04 -9.37
N ARG A 407 4.12 -25.17 -10.36
CA ARG A 407 4.90 -25.09 -11.60
C ARG A 407 6.36 -24.76 -11.37
N GLN A 408 6.66 -23.88 -10.39
CA GLN A 408 8.03 -23.54 -10.01
C GLN A 408 8.77 -24.78 -9.47
N ARG A 409 8.13 -25.56 -8.58
CA ARG A 409 8.72 -26.78 -8.01
C ARG A 409 8.96 -27.86 -9.09
N TRP A 410 8.00 -28.06 -9.97
CA TRP A 410 8.08 -29.10 -10.99
C TRP A 410 9.21 -28.84 -12.02
N ARG A 411 9.53 -27.59 -12.29
CA ARG A 411 10.67 -27.22 -13.14
C ARG A 411 12.00 -27.36 -12.46
N SER A 412 12.14 -27.00 -11.19
CA SER A 412 13.39 -27.18 -10.45
C SER A 412 13.78 -28.67 -10.34
N GLN A 413 12.80 -29.59 -10.34
CA GLN A 413 13.05 -31.04 -10.33
C GLN A 413 13.45 -31.64 -11.68
N ARG A 414 13.21 -30.93 -12.80
CA ARG A 414 13.59 -31.41 -14.16
C ARG A 414 14.94 -30.90 -14.65
N VAL A 415 15.55 -30.02 -13.94
CA VAL A 415 16.87 -29.43 -14.27
C VAL A 415 17.99 -30.11 -13.48
N VAL A 416 17.65 -30.94 -12.50
CA VAL A 416 18.54 -31.89 -11.79
C VAL A 416 18.44 -33.24 -12.46
#